data_adf5045675f38003a14dd1e5fc10052c
#
_entry.id   adf5045675f38003a14dd1e5fc10052c
#
_cell.length_a   1.000
_cell.length_b   1.000
_cell.length_c   1.000
_cell.angle_alpha   90.00
_cell.angle_beta   90.00
_cell.angle_gamma   90.00
#
_symmetry.space_group_name_H-M   'P 1'
#
loop_
_entity.id
_entity.type
_entity.pdbx_description
1 polymer ?
#
loop_
_entity_poly.entity_id
_entity_poly.type
_entity_poly.pdbx_seq_one_letter_code
_entity_poly.pdbx_strand_id
1 'polypeptide(L)'
;MEKTFWPKNKRLALSLVVNVEEGSELSVAEGDRGPEPVDELGIVLKKPIRNYGNESNYQYGIKRGAPRILSLLEEYKLRATFTAAALSLERYPQLAEQIISGGHEVCSHERCGLCRRRG
;
A
#
# COMPACT_ATOMS: atom_id res chain seq x y z
N MET A 1 -21.75 -3.45 -37.21
CA MET A 1 -21.22 -3.38 -35.85
C MET A 1 -19.84 -2.75 -35.88
N GLU A 2 -19.66 -1.61 -35.23
CA GLU A 2 -18.35 -0.99 -35.09
C GLU A 2 -17.42 -1.94 -34.34
N LYS A 3 -16.27 -2.26 -34.97
CA LYS A 3 -15.24 -3.05 -34.28
C LYS A 3 -14.65 -2.21 -33.17
N THR A 4 -14.80 -2.65 -31.92
CA THR A 4 -14.16 -1.98 -30.80
C THR A 4 -12.66 -2.29 -30.78
N PHE A 5 -11.87 -1.35 -30.28
CA PHE A 5 -10.42 -1.51 -30.11
C PHE A 5 -10.06 -2.66 -29.14
N TRP A 6 -10.95 -2.97 -28.19
CA TRP A 6 -10.71 -3.93 -27.13
C TRP A 6 -10.99 -5.39 -27.56
N PRO A 7 -10.22 -6.37 -27.04
CA PRO A 7 -10.46 -7.77 -27.30
C PRO A 7 -11.90 -8.21 -27.00
N LYS A 8 -12.39 -9.20 -27.74
CA LYS A 8 -13.74 -9.77 -27.57
C LYS A 8 -14.87 -8.75 -27.71
N ASN A 9 -14.66 -7.69 -28.51
CA ASN A 9 -15.63 -6.61 -28.72
C ASN A 9 -16.11 -5.93 -27.42
N LYS A 10 -15.26 -5.88 -26.41
CA LYS A 10 -15.57 -5.13 -25.18
C LYS A 10 -15.48 -3.64 -25.43
N ARG A 11 -16.34 -2.88 -24.74
CA ARG A 11 -16.40 -1.41 -24.88
C ARG A 11 -15.45 -0.68 -23.94
N LEU A 12 -15.00 -1.36 -22.90
CA LEU A 12 -14.14 -0.81 -21.84
C LEU A 12 -13.17 -1.88 -21.35
N ALA A 13 -11.95 -1.48 -21.04
CA ALA A 13 -11.02 -2.23 -20.20
C ALA A 13 -10.82 -1.45 -18.89
N LEU A 14 -10.96 -2.13 -17.78
CA LEU A 14 -10.76 -1.56 -16.45
C LEU A 14 -9.54 -2.23 -15.80
N SER A 15 -8.61 -1.42 -15.33
CA SER A 15 -7.50 -1.85 -14.50
C SER A 15 -7.73 -1.38 -13.06
N LEU A 16 -7.66 -2.32 -12.12
CA LEU A 16 -7.74 -2.03 -10.70
C LEU A 16 -6.34 -2.03 -10.12
N VAL A 17 -5.95 -0.91 -9.53
CA VAL A 17 -4.65 -0.75 -8.86
C VAL A 17 -4.89 -0.37 -7.42
N VAL A 18 -4.19 -1.05 -6.52
CA VAL A 18 -4.21 -0.81 -5.07
C VAL A 18 -2.81 -0.44 -4.63
N ASN A 19 -2.62 0.78 -4.14
CA ASN A 19 -1.36 1.19 -3.56
C ASN A 19 -1.26 0.71 -2.12
N VAL A 20 -0.12 0.11 -1.78
CA VAL A 20 0.23 -0.33 -0.42
C VAL A 20 1.50 0.40 -0.02
N GLU A 21 1.33 1.54 0.60
CA GLU A 21 2.41 2.42 1.06
C GLU A 21 2.52 2.38 2.59
N GLU A 22 1.39 2.18 3.26
CA GLU A 22 1.31 2.10 4.71
C GLU A 22 2.22 0.99 5.27
N GLY A 23 2.95 1.32 6.30
CA GLY A 23 3.97 0.47 6.89
C GLY A 23 5.37 0.72 6.34
N SER A 24 5.54 1.60 5.34
CA SER A 24 6.86 2.03 4.83
C SER A 24 7.29 3.40 5.36
N GLU A 25 6.45 4.06 6.11
CA GLU A 25 6.69 5.38 6.68
C GLU A 25 7.78 5.35 7.75
N LEU A 26 8.38 6.52 7.97
CA LEU A 26 9.30 6.71 9.08
C LEU A 26 8.56 6.62 10.41
N SER A 27 9.01 5.74 11.29
CA SER A 27 8.42 5.52 12.60
C SER A 27 9.47 5.31 13.67
N VAL A 28 9.41 6.09 14.73
CA VAL A 28 10.28 5.91 15.91
C VAL A 28 10.05 4.53 16.54
N ALA A 29 8.84 3.98 16.45
CA ALA A 29 8.53 2.65 16.96
C ALA A 29 9.26 1.55 16.18
N GLU A 30 9.59 1.79 14.91
CA GLU A 30 10.33 0.87 14.04
C GLU A 30 11.86 1.14 14.05
N GLY A 31 12.31 2.05 14.91
CA GLY A 31 13.72 2.37 15.08
C GLY A 31 14.25 3.47 14.16
N ASP A 32 13.38 4.20 13.48
CA ASP A 32 13.78 5.36 12.70
C ASP A 32 14.16 6.55 13.60
N ARG A 33 14.97 7.47 13.08
CA ARG A 33 15.44 8.65 13.83
C ARG A 33 14.35 9.66 14.18
N GLY A 34 13.18 9.55 13.58
CA GLY A 34 12.03 10.43 13.79
C GLY A 34 10.81 9.90 13.03
N PRO A 35 9.63 10.50 13.28
CA PRO A 35 8.44 10.22 12.50
C PRO A 35 8.52 10.89 11.13
N GLU A 36 7.52 10.62 10.28
CA GLU A 36 7.36 11.38 9.02
C GLU A 36 7.42 12.89 9.29
N PRO A 37 8.13 13.67 8.44
CA PRO A 37 8.30 15.12 8.61
C PRO A 37 6.98 15.88 8.63
N VAL A 38 6.01 15.41 7.85
CA VAL A 38 4.65 15.94 7.80
C VAL A 38 3.71 14.75 7.80
N ASP A 39 2.77 14.71 8.71
CA ASP A 39 1.78 13.65 8.76
C ASP A 39 0.57 13.95 7.85
N GLU A 40 -0.33 12.97 7.72
CA GLU A 40 -1.54 13.09 6.91
C GLU A 40 -2.49 14.21 7.36
N LEU A 41 -2.34 14.68 8.59
CA LEU A 41 -3.11 15.79 9.14
C LEU A 41 -2.38 17.13 9.00
N GLY A 42 -1.20 17.15 8.38
CA GLY A 42 -0.36 18.34 8.22
C GLY A 42 0.36 18.77 9.50
N ILE A 43 0.45 17.89 10.49
CA ILE A 43 1.15 18.16 11.75
C ILE A 43 2.64 17.90 11.54
N VAL A 44 3.47 18.87 11.94
CA VAL A 44 4.92 18.76 11.90
C VAL A 44 5.45 18.57 13.31
N LEU A 45 6.04 17.42 13.59
CA LEU A 45 6.73 17.17 14.85
C LEU A 45 8.19 17.59 14.76
N LYS A 46 8.57 18.55 15.59
CA LYS A 46 9.96 19.08 15.65
C LYS A 46 10.92 18.20 16.47
N LYS A 47 10.42 17.18 17.14
CA LYS A 47 11.18 16.29 18.00
C LYS A 47 11.04 14.83 17.53
N PRO A 48 12.06 13.98 17.73
CA PRO A 48 12.02 12.56 17.36
C PRO A 48 11.21 11.76 18.39
N ILE A 49 9.92 12.10 18.51
CA ILE A 49 8.97 11.41 19.37
C ILE A 49 7.95 10.66 18.53
N ARG A 50 7.33 9.66 19.11
CA ARG A 50 6.27 8.90 18.43
C ARG A 50 5.07 9.79 18.09
N ASN A 51 4.56 9.62 16.88
CA ASN A 51 3.30 10.20 16.44
C ASN A 51 2.20 9.13 16.43
N TYR A 52 1.57 8.93 17.58
CA TYR A 52 0.55 7.90 17.75
C TYR A 52 -0.65 8.07 16.81
N GLY A 53 -1.03 9.31 16.48
CA GLY A 53 -2.13 9.58 15.56
C GLY A 53 -1.81 9.06 14.17
N ASN A 54 -0.63 9.40 13.68
CA ASN A 54 -0.18 8.97 12.35
C ASN A 54 0.07 7.46 12.28
N GLU A 55 0.76 6.91 13.29
CA GLU A 55 0.98 5.47 13.41
C GLU A 55 -0.36 4.70 13.41
N SER A 56 -1.39 5.21 14.08
CA SER A 56 -2.72 4.61 14.10
C SER A 56 -3.39 4.60 12.72
N ASN A 57 -3.25 5.68 11.95
CA ASN A 57 -3.78 5.76 10.60
C ASN A 57 -3.13 4.70 9.70
N TYR A 58 -1.82 4.62 9.68
CA TYR A 58 -1.09 3.65 8.86
C TYR A 58 -1.39 2.22 9.27
N GLN A 59 -1.42 1.94 10.57
CA GLN A 59 -1.81 0.63 11.07
C GLN A 59 -3.24 0.24 10.69
N TYR A 60 -4.17 1.19 10.61
CA TYR A 60 -5.52 0.92 10.14
C TYR A 60 -5.51 0.47 8.67
N GLY A 61 -4.78 1.17 7.81
CA GLY A 61 -4.63 0.81 6.40
C GLY A 61 -4.19 -0.64 6.21
N ILE A 62 -3.10 -1.03 6.87
CA ILE A 62 -2.56 -2.39 6.79
C ILE A 62 -3.47 -3.43 7.47
N LYS A 63 -3.93 -3.17 8.71
CA LYS A 63 -4.62 -4.19 9.52
C LYS A 63 -6.09 -4.35 9.19
N ARG A 64 -6.72 -3.35 8.60
CA ARG A 64 -8.16 -3.32 8.31
C ARG A 64 -8.46 -2.99 6.86
N GLY A 65 -7.81 -1.96 6.30
CA GLY A 65 -8.04 -1.50 4.94
C GLY A 65 -7.67 -2.57 3.92
N ALA A 66 -6.44 -3.04 3.94
CA ALA A 66 -5.95 -4.02 2.98
C ALA A 66 -6.73 -5.35 3.01
N PRO A 67 -6.99 -5.99 4.18
CA PRO A 67 -7.82 -7.19 4.24
C PRO A 67 -9.24 -6.97 3.71
N ARG A 68 -9.83 -5.81 3.97
CA ARG A 68 -11.17 -5.48 3.46
C ARG A 68 -11.19 -5.36 1.95
N ILE A 69 -10.18 -4.73 1.36
CA ILE A 69 -10.06 -4.63 -0.10
C ILE A 69 -9.88 -6.02 -0.71
N LEU A 70 -9.00 -6.86 -0.15
CA LEU A 70 -8.80 -8.23 -0.61
C LEU A 70 -10.10 -9.06 -0.55
N SER A 71 -10.87 -8.95 0.54
CA SER A 71 -12.16 -9.62 0.65
C SER A 71 -13.16 -9.17 -0.41
N LEU A 72 -13.21 -7.86 -0.73
CA LEU A 72 -14.06 -7.35 -1.80
C LEU A 72 -13.62 -7.88 -3.18
N LEU A 73 -12.32 -7.90 -3.46
CA LEU A 73 -11.80 -8.43 -4.72
C LEU A 73 -12.14 -9.92 -4.87
N GLU A 74 -12.06 -10.70 -3.81
CA GLU A 74 -12.45 -12.11 -3.78
C GLU A 74 -13.96 -12.28 -4.01
N GLU A 75 -14.80 -11.54 -3.28
CA GLU A 75 -16.26 -11.58 -3.41
C GLU A 75 -16.70 -11.32 -4.85
N TYR A 76 -16.12 -10.30 -5.50
CA TYR A 76 -16.45 -9.96 -6.88
C TYR A 76 -15.62 -10.72 -7.92
N LYS A 77 -14.75 -11.65 -7.52
CA LYS A 77 -13.85 -12.42 -8.39
C LYS A 77 -13.02 -11.53 -9.31
N LEU A 78 -12.53 -10.42 -8.77
CA LEU A 78 -11.72 -9.45 -9.48
C LEU A 78 -10.24 -9.64 -9.14
N ARG A 79 -9.39 -9.33 -10.10
CA ARG A 79 -7.94 -9.24 -9.91
C ARG A 79 -7.51 -7.79 -9.95
N ALA A 80 -6.50 -7.47 -9.17
CA ALA A 80 -5.90 -6.15 -9.12
C ALA A 80 -4.38 -6.24 -9.20
N THR A 81 -3.75 -5.13 -9.53
CA THR A 81 -2.31 -4.94 -9.37
C THR A 81 -2.08 -4.19 -8.05
N PHE A 82 -1.31 -4.78 -7.16
CA PHE A 82 -0.88 -4.16 -5.91
C PHE A 82 0.47 -3.49 -6.13
N THR A 83 0.47 -2.16 -6.17
CA THR A 83 1.70 -1.37 -6.21
C THR A 83 2.14 -1.14 -4.78
N ALA A 84 3.13 -1.92 -4.35
CA ALA A 84 3.48 -2.01 -2.94
C ALA A 84 4.91 -1.53 -2.65
N ALA A 85 5.08 -0.78 -1.57
CA ALA A 85 6.39 -0.48 -1.03
C ALA A 85 7.00 -1.76 -0.45
N ALA A 86 8.23 -2.08 -0.83
CA ALA A 86 8.88 -3.31 -0.40
C ALA A 86 8.95 -3.41 1.13
N LEU A 87 9.22 -2.31 1.81
CA LEU A 87 9.29 -2.26 3.27
C LEU A 87 7.94 -2.59 3.94
N SER A 88 6.81 -2.18 3.33
CA SER A 88 5.48 -2.55 3.81
C SER A 88 5.29 -4.06 3.79
N LEU A 89 5.68 -4.73 2.72
CA LEU A 89 5.57 -6.18 2.60
C LEU A 89 6.59 -6.92 3.48
N GLU A 90 7.79 -6.36 3.70
CA GLU A 90 8.77 -6.90 4.63
C GLU A 90 8.26 -6.88 6.08
N ARG A 91 7.59 -5.79 6.49
CA ARG A 91 7.00 -5.63 7.83
C ARG A 91 5.71 -6.45 8.03
N TYR A 92 4.96 -6.66 6.95
CA TYR A 92 3.67 -7.37 6.96
C TYR A 92 3.62 -8.53 5.95
N PRO A 93 4.43 -9.60 6.16
CA PRO A 93 4.54 -10.70 5.21
C PRO A 93 3.20 -11.43 4.95
N GLN A 94 2.30 -11.46 5.93
CA GLN A 94 0.97 -12.06 5.76
C GLN A 94 0.15 -11.34 4.67
N LEU A 95 0.32 -10.02 4.54
CA LEU A 95 -0.34 -9.27 3.46
C LEU A 95 0.23 -9.69 2.09
N ALA A 96 1.54 -9.86 1.97
CA ALA A 96 2.16 -10.34 0.75
C ALA A 96 1.63 -11.72 0.34
N GLU A 97 1.52 -12.64 1.30
CA GLU A 97 0.95 -13.97 1.08
C GLU A 97 -0.51 -13.90 0.61
N GLN A 98 -1.32 -13.07 1.22
CA GLN A 98 -2.73 -12.88 0.83
C GLN A 98 -2.87 -12.31 -0.58
N ILE A 99 -2.04 -11.35 -0.96
CA ILE A 99 -2.03 -10.78 -2.31
C ILE A 99 -1.70 -11.85 -3.34
N ILE A 100 -0.65 -12.64 -3.11
CA ILE A 100 -0.20 -13.67 -4.03
C ILE A 100 -1.20 -14.83 -4.11
N SER A 101 -1.71 -15.31 -2.97
CA SER A 101 -2.68 -16.40 -2.92
C SER A 101 -4.03 -16.03 -3.58
N GLY A 102 -4.41 -14.75 -3.50
CA GLY A 102 -5.56 -14.20 -4.22
C GLY A 102 -5.37 -14.10 -5.75
N GLY A 103 -4.17 -14.41 -6.24
CA GLY A 103 -3.85 -14.35 -7.68
C GLY A 103 -3.75 -12.93 -8.23
N HIS A 104 -3.45 -11.97 -7.36
CA HIS A 104 -3.21 -10.59 -7.72
C HIS A 104 -1.77 -10.40 -8.22
N GLU A 105 -1.54 -9.33 -8.98
CA GLU A 105 -0.22 -8.93 -9.44
C GLU A 105 0.44 -8.02 -8.39
N VAL A 106 1.76 -8.13 -8.24
CA VAL A 106 2.55 -7.21 -7.39
C VAL A 106 3.48 -6.41 -8.27
N CYS A 107 3.44 -5.09 -8.10
CA CYS A 107 4.33 -4.14 -8.74
C CYS A 107 5.09 -3.34 -7.66
N SER A 108 6.35 -3.02 -7.91
CA SER A 108 7.15 -2.23 -6.97
C SER A 108 6.71 -0.77 -6.95
N HIS A 109 6.54 -0.23 -5.74
CA HIS A 109 6.26 1.20 -5.47
C HIS A 109 7.38 1.83 -4.66
N GLU A 110 8.63 1.56 -4.96
CA GLU A 110 9.78 1.91 -4.15
C GLU A 110 9.93 1.06 -2.87
N ARG A 111 11.06 1.23 -2.19
CA ARG A 111 11.32 0.53 -0.93
C ARG A 111 10.74 1.30 0.26
N CYS A 112 10.91 2.62 0.25
CA CYS A 112 10.28 3.56 1.17
C CYS A 112 10.29 4.96 0.54
N GLY A 113 9.26 5.77 0.79
CA GLY A 113 9.10 7.10 0.18
C GLY A 113 10.22 8.11 0.51
N LEU A 114 11.08 7.81 1.47
CA LEU A 114 12.20 8.66 1.92
C LEU A 114 13.48 7.89 2.15
N CYS A 115 13.69 6.76 1.47
CA CYS A 115 14.94 6.01 1.60
C CYS A 115 16.11 6.81 1.01
N ARG A 116 16.52 7.86 1.72
CA ARG A 116 17.83 8.46 1.54
C ARG A 116 18.85 7.37 1.82
N ARG A 117 19.66 7.08 0.80
CA ARG A 117 20.82 6.23 0.89
C ARG A 117 21.52 6.47 2.22
N ARG A 118 21.62 5.43 3.04
CA ARG A 118 22.62 5.40 4.09
C ARG A 118 23.96 5.32 3.34
N GLY A 119 24.64 6.48 3.23
CA GLY A 119 26.04 6.57 2.91
C GLY A 119 26.84 6.26 4.15
#